data_eabdc8d3adcfe712c713647c8786ee2d
#
_entry.id   eabdc8d3adcfe712c713647c8786ee2d
#
_cell.length_a   1.000
_cell.length_b   1.000
_cell.length_c   1.000
_cell.angle_alpha   90.00
_cell.angle_beta   90.00
_cell.angle_gamma   90.00
#
_symmetry.space_group_name_H-M   'P 1'
#
loop_
_entity.id
_entity.type
_entity.pdbx_description
1 polymer ?
#
loop_
_entity_poly.entity_id
_entity_poly.type
_entity_poly.pdbx_seq_one_letter_code
_entity_poly.pdbx_strand_id
1 'polypeptide(L)'
;MSQSPPPGNDVLHAARDLRCRMLADPHRPGFHFAFPEDDGRPGDPNGAFYANGRYHLMYLYNHADLGFVWGHVSSTDLLHWRHHPYAIGPGDGDVGCFSGGAFVDRKGRAILSYWGLWEERGICLAFSDDEHFDNWTKSEANPVIASTDRGLTETTDENGDCLVIGSSDPSQIWQKDGRYYLLTGNLQVLNKMGRGDDAPPEQQGDRLYLFVSDDLESWDYLHPFYESRRDWTDRSEDDMCPSFLPLPSRESGGPASDKHLLLFISHNKGCQYYVGTYDIEDDRFLPEQHGRMTWCDNAYFAPESLLDGKGRHIMWAWIFDDRPEEVWRASGWNGMYGLPRSLWLGEDGTLHMAPVKELKQLRQRRRTKRDLVVPADEELELKGFGKELLELEIVMDTGSATRCGVKVCCTDDGSEETVFCYDAGLKQLQCDTTRSSLGFGRKVMEAGPLTLADGERLHLRVFVDRSIVEVYANERQAVARAIYPTLGGRGVRLFAGGGDVSVEVVNAWELMPSNPY
;
A
#
# COMPACT_ATOMS: atom_id res chain seq x y z
N MET A 1 -3.24 -30.24 -36.69
CA MET A 1 -3.10 -28.97 -35.97
C MET A 1 -3.93 -27.94 -36.71
N SER A 2 -5.14 -27.64 -36.24
CA SER A 2 -5.94 -26.55 -36.81
C SER A 2 -5.33 -25.25 -36.28
N GLN A 3 -4.72 -24.49 -37.16
CA GLN A 3 -4.33 -23.12 -36.81
C GLN A 3 -5.61 -22.34 -36.52
N SER A 4 -5.71 -21.78 -35.31
CA SER A 4 -6.75 -20.80 -34.99
C SER A 4 -6.69 -19.68 -36.05
N PRO A 5 -7.81 -19.19 -36.55
CA PRO A 5 -7.80 -18.05 -37.47
C PRO A 5 -7.08 -16.89 -36.81
N PRO A 6 -6.34 -16.07 -37.57
CA PRO A 6 -5.71 -14.88 -37.02
C PRO A 6 -6.78 -14.00 -36.33
N PRO A 7 -6.45 -13.33 -35.22
CA PRO A 7 -7.39 -12.44 -34.55
C PRO A 7 -7.96 -11.44 -35.57
N GLY A 8 -9.27 -11.24 -35.55
CA GLY A 8 -9.94 -10.30 -36.45
C GLY A 8 -9.34 -8.89 -36.29
N ASN A 9 -9.44 -8.07 -37.31
CA ASN A 9 -8.95 -6.68 -37.27
C ASN A 9 -9.48 -5.91 -36.07
N ASP A 10 -10.68 -6.22 -35.59
CA ASP A 10 -11.31 -5.54 -34.43
C ASP A 10 -10.52 -5.72 -33.13
N VAL A 11 -9.97 -6.93 -32.87
CA VAL A 11 -9.13 -7.19 -31.69
C VAL A 11 -7.83 -6.41 -31.75
N LEU A 12 -7.20 -6.35 -32.93
CA LEU A 12 -5.97 -5.58 -33.13
C LEU A 12 -6.21 -4.08 -32.98
N HIS A 13 -7.34 -3.58 -33.47
CA HIS A 13 -7.74 -2.19 -33.32
C HIS A 13 -8.01 -1.85 -31.85
N ALA A 14 -8.76 -2.67 -31.13
CA ALA A 14 -9.05 -2.46 -29.71
C ALA A 14 -7.78 -2.41 -28.86
N ALA A 15 -6.85 -3.36 -29.05
CA ALA A 15 -5.57 -3.37 -28.34
C ALA A 15 -4.70 -2.14 -28.65
N ARG A 16 -4.72 -1.66 -29.89
CA ARG A 16 -4.03 -0.45 -30.30
C ARG A 16 -4.66 0.80 -29.68
N ASP A 17 -5.97 0.87 -29.68
CA ASP A 17 -6.72 2.03 -29.16
C ASP A 17 -6.50 2.18 -27.65
N LEU A 18 -6.54 1.09 -26.87
CA LEU A 18 -6.22 1.11 -25.45
C LEU A 18 -4.82 1.68 -25.21
N ARG A 19 -3.81 1.16 -25.90
CA ARG A 19 -2.44 1.64 -25.78
C ARG A 19 -2.31 3.10 -26.17
N CYS A 20 -2.98 3.55 -27.22
CA CYS A 20 -2.96 4.96 -27.64
C CYS A 20 -3.61 5.87 -26.60
N ARG A 21 -4.73 5.45 -26.00
CA ARG A 21 -5.38 6.18 -24.89
C ARG A 21 -4.45 6.33 -23.69
N MET A 22 -3.85 5.23 -23.24
CA MET A 22 -2.90 5.24 -22.12
C MET A 22 -1.70 6.15 -22.37
N LEU A 23 -1.13 6.14 -23.58
CA LEU A 23 0.01 6.98 -23.96
C LEU A 23 -0.36 8.46 -24.08
N ALA A 24 -1.60 8.76 -24.44
CA ALA A 24 -2.08 10.14 -24.59
C ALA A 24 -2.44 10.81 -23.27
N ASP A 25 -2.67 10.04 -22.21
CA ASP A 25 -3.05 10.59 -20.91
C ASP A 25 -1.84 11.23 -20.20
N PRO A 26 -1.86 12.56 -19.97
CA PRO A 26 -0.76 13.24 -19.29
C PRO A 26 -0.63 12.87 -17.80
N HIS A 27 -1.65 12.24 -17.22
CA HIS A 27 -1.69 11.87 -15.81
C HIS A 27 -1.22 10.46 -15.53
N ARG A 28 -1.07 9.60 -16.55
CA ARG A 28 -0.68 8.21 -16.33
C ARG A 28 0.74 8.14 -15.75
N PRO A 29 0.94 7.49 -14.57
CA PRO A 29 2.25 7.39 -13.95
C PRO A 29 3.30 6.72 -14.85
N GLY A 30 4.53 7.21 -14.80
CA GLY A 30 5.64 6.64 -15.54
C GLY A 30 6.36 5.51 -14.80
N PHE A 31 6.47 5.59 -13.46
CA PHE A 31 7.22 4.62 -12.67
C PHE A 31 6.47 4.07 -11.44
N HIS A 32 5.37 4.66 -10.99
CA HIS A 32 4.45 3.98 -10.09
C HIS A 32 3.66 2.92 -10.87
N PHE A 33 3.43 1.77 -10.25
CA PHE A 33 2.63 0.73 -10.90
C PHE A 33 1.20 1.22 -11.09
N ALA A 34 0.76 1.30 -12.35
CA ALA A 34 -0.59 1.65 -12.75
C ALA A 34 -1.23 0.48 -13.49
N PHE A 35 -2.47 0.18 -13.16
CA PHE A 35 -3.18 -1.00 -13.67
C PHE A 35 -3.50 -0.87 -15.15
N PRO A 36 -3.18 -1.86 -16.00
CA PRO A 36 -3.47 -1.85 -17.43
C PRO A 36 -4.79 -2.56 -17.77
N GLU A 37 -5.82 -2.43 -16.93
CA GLU A 37 -7.03 -3.24 -17.00
C GLU A 37 -8.21 -2.53 -17.69
N ASP A 38 -7.94 -1.55 -18.56
CA ASP A 38 -8.92 -0.77 -19.35
C ASP A 38 -10.06 -0.22 -18.48
N ASP A 39 -11.26 -0.81 -18.56
CA ASP A 39 -12.42 -0.40 -17.79
C ASP A 39 -12.58 -1.20 -16.47
N GLY A 40 -11.65 -2.09 -16.17
CA GLY A 40 -11.57 -2.80 -14.89
C GLY A 40 -11.34 -1.81 -13.74
N ARG A 41 -12.04 -2.01 -12.63
CA ARG A 41 -11.84 -1.21 -11.42
C ARG A 41 -10.81 -1.87 -10.53
N PRO A 42 -9.63 -1.27 -10.35
CA PRO A 42 -8.60 -1.83 -9.49
C PRO A 42 -8.98 -1.73 -8.02
N GLY A 43 -8.26 -2.45 -7.21
CA GLY A 43 -8.40 -2.50 -5.77
C GLY A 43 -7.08 -2.83 -5.09
N ASP A 44 -7.19 -3.61 -4.05
CA ASP A 44 -6.12 -3.90 -3.11
C ASP A 44 -4.94 -4.63 -3.74
N PRO A 45 -3.68 -4.33 -3.37
CA PRO A 45 -2.59 -5.26 -3.53
C PRO A 45 -2.86 -6.49 -2.66
N ASN A 46 -2.61 -7.66 -3.20
CA ASN A 46 -2.88 -8.93 -2.55
C ASN A 46 -1.72 -9.90 -2.77
N GLY A 47 -1.69 -10.95 -1.97
CA GLY A 47 -0.93 -12.13 -2.26
C GLY A 47 0.54 -11.89 -2.63
N ALA A 48 1.24 -10.98 -1.94
CA ALA A 48 2.64 -10.71 -2.21
C ALA A 48 3.55 -11.80 -1.65
N PHE A 49 4.46 -12.33 -2.46
CA PHE A 49 5.48 -13.29 -2.01
C PHE A 49 6.77 -13.20 -2.82
N TYR A 50 7.84 -13.73 -2.27
CA TYR A 50 9.13 -13.86 -2.95
C TYR A 50 9.47 -15.32 -3.17
N ALA A 51 9.61 -15.73 -4.42
CA ALA A 51 9.98 -17.08 -4.80
C ALA A 51 10.79 -17.09 -6.10
N ASN A 52 11.62 -18.09 -6.30
CA ASN A 52 12.40 -18.30 -7.52
C ASN A 52 13.20 -17.05 -7.98
N GLY A 53 13.67 -16.23 -7.02
CA GLY A 53 14.41 -15.00 -7.31
C GLY A 53 13.54 -13.84 -7.82
N ARG A 54 12.24 -13.91 -7.68
CA ARG A 54 11.28 -12.89 -8.14
C ARG A 54 10.32 -12.49 -7.01
N TYR A 55 9.94 -11.24 -7.05
CA TYR A 55 8.81 -10.68 -6.30
C TYR A 55 7.54 -10.94 -7.10
N HIS A 56 6.56 -11.55 -6.50
CA HIS A 56 5.23 -11.75 -7.04
C HIS A 56 4.26 -10.86 -6.28
N LEU A 57 3.36 -10.22 -7.00
CA LEU A 57 2.33 -9.36 -6.45
C LEU A 57 1.04 -9.62 -7.22
N MET A 58 -0.04 -9.87 -6.51
CA MET A 58 -1.38 -9.89 -7.07
C MET A 58 -2.06 -8.55 -6.83
N TYR A 59 -3.06 -8.27 -7.63
CA TYR A 59 -3.91 -7.10 -7.46
C TYR A 59 -5.37 -7.45 -7.74
N LEU A 60 -6.22 -7.02 -6.82
CA LEU A 60 -7.65 -7.14 -7.00
C LEU A 60 -8.11 -6.19 -8.10
N TYR A 61 -8.97 -6.65 -9.00
CA TYR A 61 -9.74 -5.78 -9.87
C TYR A 61 -11.11 -6.37 -10.21
N ASN A 62 -12.08 -5.49 -10.45
CA ASN A 62 -13.42 -5.90 -10.86
C ASN A 62 -13.50 -5.78 -12.38
N HIS A 63 -13.40 -6.92 -13.06
CA HIS A 63 -13.56 -7.02 -14.51
C HIS A 63 -15.06 -6.99 -14.88
N ALA A 64 -15.41 -6.27 -15.94
CA ALA A 64 -16.81 -6.09 -16.33
C ALA A 64 -17.56 -7.41 -16.58
N ASP A 65 -16.89 -8.39 -17.19
CA ASP A 65 -17.49 -9.68 -17.56
C ASP A 65 -17.23 -10.79 -16.53
N LEU A 66 -16.11 -10.75 -15.80
CA LEU A 66 -15.69 -11.81 -14.89
C LEU A 66 -16.00 -11.53 -13.41
N GLY A 67 -16.23 -10.28 -13.04
CA GLY A 67 -16.37 -9.87 -11.64
C GLY A 67 -15.00 -9.69 -10.95
N PHE A 68 -14.92 -9.99 -9.66
CA PHE A 68 -13.70 -9.80 -8.87
C PHE A 68 -12.67 -10.90 -9.09
N VAL A 69 -11.52 -10.52 -9.61
CA VAL A 69 -10.41 -11.40 -9.98
C VAL A 69 -9.09 -10.83 -9.43
N TRP A 70 -8.07 -11.69 -9.34
CA TRP A 70 -6.72 -11.27 -9.00
C TRP A 70 -5.82 -11.31 -10.23
N GLY A 71 -5.38 -10.14 -10.68
CA GLY A 71 -4.28 -10.03 -11.63
C GLY A 71 -2.96 -10.45 -10.97
N HIS A 72 -1.99 -10.89 -11.78
CA HIS A 72 -0.70 -11.33 -11.29
C HIS A 72 0.43 -10.65 -12.05
N VAL A 73 1.37 -10.07 -11.31
CA VAL A 73 2.61 -9.52 -11.85
C VAL A 73 3.83 -10.03 -11.09
N SER A 74 4.96 -10.12 -11.76
CA SER A 74 6.21 -10.45 -11.09
C SER A 74 7.38 -9.57 -11.56
N SER A 75 8.35 -9.35 -10.67
CA SER A 75 9.52 -8.52 -10.93
C SER A 75 10.78 -9.12 -10.32
N THR A 76 11.94 -8.88 -10.93
CA THR A 76 13.26 -9.17 -10.34
C THR A 76 13.86 -7.97 -9.62
N ASP A 77 13.30 -6.78 -9.81
CA ASP A 77 13.86 -5.51 -9.33
C ASP A 77 12.83 -4.55 -8.72
N LEU A 78 11.57 -4.99 -8.51
CA LEU A 78 10.48 -4.17 -7.94
C LEU A 78 10.03 -2.97 -8.80
N LEU A 79 10.59 -2.81 -9.99
CA LEU A 79 10.36 -1.65 -10.88
C LEU A 79 9.76 -2.05 -12.22
N HIS A 80 10.28 -3.13 -12.81
CA HIS A 80 9.85 -3.63 -14.11
C HIS A 80 9.04 -4.90 -13.90
N TRP A 81 7.75 -4.83 -14.27
CA TRP A 81 6.79 -5.89 -14.00
C TRP A 81 6.47 -6.70 -15.25
N ARG A 82 6.58 -8.03 -15.13
CA ARG A 82 6.04 -8.97 -16.10
C ARG A 82 4.59 -9.26 -15.69
N HIS A 83 3.66 -9.13 -16.62
CA HIS A 83 2.28 -9.57 -16.45
C HIS A 83 2.15 -11.08 -16.73
N HIS A 84 1.35 -11.74 -15.90
CA HIS A 84 0.99 -13.15 -15.97
C HIS A 84 -0.51 -13.28 -16.30
N PRO A 85 -1.03 -14.48 -16.60
CA PRO A 85 -2.47 -14.73 -16.50
C PRO A 85 -2.99 -14.32 -15.11
N TYR A 86 -4.29 -13.99 -15.01
CA TYR A 86 -4.85 -13.74 -13.68
C TYR A 86 -4.71 -15.00 -12.79
N ALA A 87 -4.44 -14.81 -11.50
CA ALA A 87 -4.18 -15.92 -10.60
C ALA A 87 -5.48 -16.67 -10.26
N ILE A 88 -6.46 -15.95 -9.74
CA ILE A 88 -7.76 -16.51 -9.36
C ILE A 88 -8.90 -15.59 -9.79
N GLY A 89 -10.05 -16.18 -10.04
CA GLY A 89 -11.28 -15.50 -10.40
C GLY A 89 -12.50 -16.37 -10.08
N PRO A 90 -13.73 -15.89 -10.35
CA PRO A 90 -14.96 -16.64 -10.10
C PRO A 90 -14.94 -18.04 -10.71
N GLY A 91 -15.48 -19.01 -10.00
CA GLY A 91 -15.58 -20.42 -10.41
C GLY A 91 -15.23 -21.36 -9.24
N ASP A 92 -15.49 -22.66 -9.44
CA ASP A 92 -15.23 -23.73 -8.46
C ASP A 92 -15.85 -23.42 -7.08
N GLY A 93 -17.13 -22.94 -7.07
CA GLY A 93 -17.92 -22.72 -5.87
C GLY A 93 -17.98 -21.27 -5.39
N ASP A 94 -17.04 -20.40 -5.73
CA ASP A 94 -17.15 -18.97 -5.45
C ASP A 94 -17.59 -18.15 -6.67
N VAL A 95 -18.12 -16.95 -6.43
CA VAL A 95 -18.61 -16.02 -7.44
C VAL A 95 -17.77 -14.74 -7.49
N GLY A 96 -16.78 -14.63 -6.61
CA GLY A 96 -15.83 -13.52 -6.57
C GLY A 96 -14.72 -13.77 -5.56
N CYS A 97 -13.52 -13.34 -5.92
CA CYS A 97 -12.33 -13.46 -5.09
C CYS A 97 -11.99 -12.08 -4.55
N PHE A 98 -12.22 -11.86 -3.24
CA PHE A 98 -11.84 -10.62 -2.56
C PHE A 98 -10.45 -10.73 -1.96
N SER A 99 -10.06 -9.75 -1.15
CA SER A 99 -8.68 -9.58 -0.70
C SER A 99 -8.16 -10.72 0.18
N GLY A 100 -6.85 -10.78 0.31
CA GLY A 100 -6.12 -11.76 1.10
C GLY A 100 -4.62 -11.76 0.78
N GLY A 101 -3.91 -12.74 1.33
CA GLY A 101 -2.46 -12.81 1.30
C GLY A 101 -1.90 -14.04 0.58
N ALA A 102 -0.58 -14.20 0.65
CA ALA A 102 0.13 -15.36 0.10
C ALA A 102 1.20 -15.91 1.06
N PHE A 103 1.44 -17.19 0.93
CA PHE A 103 2.47 -17.92 1.65
C PHE A 103 3.17 -18.91 0.71
N VAL A 104 4.48 -19.07 0.86
CA VAL A 104 5.23 -20.10 0.14
C VAL A 104 5.72 -21.15 1.15
N ASP A 105 5.30 -22.38 0.96
CA ASP A 105 5.66 -23.48 1.85
C ASP A 105 7.12 -23.94 1.63
N ARG A 106 7.62 -24.79 2.51
CA ARG A 106 8.99 -25.32 2.44
C ARG A 106 9.28 -26.15 1.19
N LYS A 107 8.25 -26.57 0.46
CA LYS A 107 8.40 -27.32 -0.80
C LYS A 107 8.42 -26.40 -2.02
N GLY A 108 8.25 -25.08 -1.81
CA GLY A 108 8.17 -24.06 -2.87
C GLY A 108 6.79 -23.91 -3.50
N ARG A 109 5.76 -24.52 -2.93
CA ARG A 109 4.37 -24.34 -3.36
C ARG A 109 3.85 -23.01 -2.82
N ALA A 110 3.31 -22.17 -3.68
CA ALA A 110 2.63 -20.96 -3.28
C ALA A 110 1.16 -21.24 -2.93
N ILE A 111 0.67 -20.58 -1.88
CA ILE A 111 -0.67 -20.72 -1.33
C ILE A 111 -1.24 -19.31 -1.22
N LEU A 112 -2.36 -19.05 -1.89
CA LEU A 112 -3.15 -17.84 -1.70
C LEU A 112 -4.24 -18.14 -0.69
N SER A 113 -4.45 -17.22 0.24
CA SER A 113 -5.62 -17.14 1.10
C SER A 113 -6.45 -15.95 0.64
N TYR A 114 -7.75 -16.12 0.42
CA TYR A 114 -8.62 -15.06 -0.06
C TYR A 114 -10.03 -15.16 0.49
N TRP A 115 -10.76 -14.08 0.49
CA TRP A 115 -12.16 -14.09 0.89
C TRP A 115 -13.05 -14.35 -0.33
N GLY A 116 -13.67 -15.56 -0.35
CA GLY A 116 -14.64 -15.98 -1.35
C GLY A 116 -16.03 -15.41 -1.06
N LEU A 117 -16.72 -14.95 -2.09
CA LEU A 117 -18.02 -14.29 -1.99
C LEU A 117 -19.16 -15.08 -2.62
N TRP A 118 -20.33 -14.84 -2.08
CA TRP A 118 -21.70 -15.18 -2.51
C TRP A 118 -22.14 -16.61 -2.23
N GLU A 119 -22.02 -17.60 -3.10
CA GLU A 119 -22.70 -18.90 -2.88
C GLU A 119 -22.04 -19.75 -1.79
N GLU A 120 -20.75 -20.00 -1.91
CA GLU A 120 -19.92 -20.63 -0.86
C GLU A 120 -18.97 -19.58 -0.33
N ARG A 121 -19.30 -19.05 0.84
CA ARG A 121 -18.66 -17.85 1.40
C ARG A 121 -17.73 -18.20 2.52
N GLY A 122 -16.63 -17.51 2.58
CA GLY A 122 -15.67 -17.62 3.65
C GLY A 122 -14.25 -17.50 3.17
N ILE A 123 -13.33 -17.91 4.01
CA ILE A 123 -11.92 -17.94 3.65
C ILE A 123 -11.66 -19.16 2.78
N CYS A 124 -11.03 -18.91 1.64
CA CYS A 124 -10.70 -19.89 0.62
C CYS A 124 -9.19 -19.94 0.38
N LEU A 125 -8.71 -21.07 -0.12
CA LEU A 125 -7.31 -21.26 -0.49
C LEU A 125 -7.19 -21.65 -1.97
N ALA A 126 -6.08 -21.23 -2.59
CA ALA A 126 -5.66 -21.69 -3.90
C ALA A 126 -4.15 -21.98 -3.89
N PHE A 127 -3.72 -22.94 -4.73
CA PHE A 127 -2.38 -23.48 -4.73
C PHE A 127 -1.74 -23.38 -6.11
N SER A 128 -0.43 -23.10 -6.17
CA SER A 128 0.38 -23.23 -7.38
C SER A 128 1.76 -23.79 -7.03
N ASP A 129 2.24 -24.72 -7.85
CA ASP A 129 3.56 -25.35 -7.75
C ASP A 129 4.34 -25.27 -9.06
N ASP A 130 3.82 -24.56 -10.06
CA ASP A 130 4.56 -24.34 -11.31
C ASP A 130 5.67 -23.28 -11.17
N GLU A 131 6.65 -23.31 -12.05
CA GLU A 131 7.85 -22.48 -11.98
C GLU A 131 7.56 -20.96 -11.98
N HIS A 132 6.47 -20.55 -12.62
CA HIS A 132 6.10 -19.15 -12.82
C HIS A 132 4.84 -18.74 -12.07
N PHE A 133 4.18 -19.69 -11.41
CA PHE A 133 2.89 -19.48 -10.73
C PHE A 133 1.81 -18.95 -11.67
N ASP A 134 1.80 -19.46 -12.91
CA ASP A 134 0.83 -19.10 -13.94
C ASP A 134 -0.49 -19.90 -13.81
N ASN A 135 -0.46 -21.04 -13.11
CA ASN A 135 -1.60 -21.92 -12.93
C ASN A 135 -1.92 -22.12 -11.46
N TRP A 136 -3.15 -21.85 -11.10
CA TRP A 136 -3.65 -21.94 -9.74
C TRP A 136 -4.83 -22.91 -9.66
N THR A 137 -4.88 -23.70 -8.61
CA THR A 137 -5.96 -24.64 -8.32
C THR A 137 -6.58 -24.30 -6.99
N LYS A 138 -7.87 -24.06 -6.94
CA LYS A 138 -8.62 -23.84 -5.71
C LYS A 138 -8.72 -25.12 -4.90
N SER A 139 -8.71 -24.99 -3.56
CA SER A 139 -8.88 -26.14 -2.67
C SER A 139 -10.25 -26.77 -2.84
N GLU A 140 -10.31 -28.11 -2.83
CA GLU A 140 -11.58 -28.84 -2.80
C GLU A 140 -12.30 -28.69 -1.43
N ALA A 141 -11.58 -28.25 -0.39
CA ALA A 141 -12.12 -27.99 0.94
C ALA A 141 -12.70 -26.56 1.09
N ASN A 142 -12.65 -25.74 0.05
CA ASN A 142 -13.18 -24.37 0.14
C ASN A 142 -14.70 -24.34 0.37
N PRO A 143 -15.21 -23.40 1.19
CA PRO A 143 -14.43 -22.49 2.03
C PRO A 143 -13.84 -23.22 3.25
N VAL A 144 -12.54 -23.03 3.50
CA VAL A 144 -11.86 -23.67 4.65
C VAL A 144 -12.28 -23.07 6.00
N ILE A 145 -12.79 -21.83 5.99
CA ILE A 145 -13.49 -21.20 7.13
C ILE A 145 -14.78 -20.61 6.56
N ALA A 146 -15.90 -21.28 6.81
CA ALA A 146 -17.19 -20.83 6.28
C ALA A 146 -17.67 -19.55 6.97
N SER A 147 -18.30 -18.66 6.23
CA SER A 147 -18.92 -17.46 6.75
C SER A 147 -20.33 -17.23 6.18
N THR A 148 -21.12 -16.41 6.89
CA THR A 148 -22.42 -15.95 6.42
C THR A 148 -22.27 -14.87 5.35
N ASP A 149 -23.38 -14.44 4.76
CA ASP A 149 -23.48 -13.33 3.80
C ASP A 149 -22.99 -11.96 4.32
N ARG A 150 -22.68 -11.88 5.60
CA ARG A 150 -22.21 -10.66 6.25
C ARG A 150 -20.75 -10.75 6.72
N GLY A 151 -20.03 -11.82 6.36
CA GLY A 151 -18.68 -12.05 6.84
C GLY A 151 -18.61 -12.41 8.33
N LEU A 152 -19.62 -13.15 8.82
CA LEU A 152 -19.65 -13.71 10.17
C LEU A 152 -19.38 -15.21 10.13
N THR A 153 -18.57 -15.69 11.07
CA THR A 153 -18.32 -17.10 11.28
C THR A 153 -18.84 -17.52 12.66
N GLU A 154 -19.61 -18.61 12.69
CA GLU A 154 -19.98 -19.29 13.93
C GLU A 154 -18.85 -20.21 14.36
N THR A 155 -18.43 -20.08 15.60
CA THR A 155 -17.35 -20.87 16.20
C THR A 155 -17.64 -21.15 17.67
N THR A 156 -16.71 -21.73 18.39
CA THR A 156 -16.81 -21.97 19.85
C THR A 156 -15.62 -21.31 20.55
N ASP A 157 -15.90 -20.75 21.72
CA ASP A 157 -14.86 -20.23 22.60
C ASP A 157 -14.13 -21.37 23.37
N GLU A 158 -13.19 -21.02 24.22
CA GLU A 158 -12.42 -21.94 25.05
C GLU A 158 -13.28 -22.76 26.04
N ASN A 159 -14.50 -22.32 26.35
CA ASN A 159 -15.46 -22.99 27.22
C ASN A 159 -16.41 -23.90 26.43
N GLY A 160 -16.37 -23.86 25.09
CA GLY A 160 -17.28 -24.60 24.22
C GLY A 160 -18.62 -23.87 23.97
N ASP A 161 -18.73 -22.59 24.37
CA ASP A 161 -19.92 -21.80 24.13
C ASP A 161 -19.89 -21.25 22.68
N CYS A 162 -21.07 -21.16 22.06
CA CYS A 162 -21.20 -20.62 20.69
C CYS A 162 -20.78 -19.15 20.64
N LEU A 163 -19.88 -18.84 19.73
CA LEU A 163 -19.36 -17.52 19.47
C LEU A 163 -19.56 -17.14 18.01
N VAL A 164 -19.92 -15.89 17.74
CA VAL A 164 -20.05 -15.34 16.38
C VAL A 164 -19.06 -14.20 16.23
N ILE A 165 -18.11 -14.38 15.32
CA ILE A 165 -17.01 -13.42 15.06
C ILE A 165 -17.05 -12.91 13.63
N GLY A 166 -16.40 -11.75 13.40
CA GLY A 166 -16.10 -11.28 12.05
C GLY A 166 -15.04 -12.17 11.37
N SER A 167 -15.26 -12.52 10.10
CA SER A 167 -14.32 -13.34 9.36
C SER A 167 -14.36 -12.95 7.88
N SER A 168 -13.46 -12.05 7.50
CA SER A 168 -13.30 -11.53 6.15
C SER A 168 -11.84 -11.21 5.90
N ASP A 169 -11.44 -10.92 4.69
CA ASP A 169 -10.07 -10.65 4.23
C ASP A 169 -8.98 -11.30 5.08
N PRO A 170 -8.52 -12.51 4.72
CA PRO A 170 -7.50 -13.20 5.49
C PRO A 170 -6.12 -12.55 5.29
N SER A 171 -5.25 -12.71 6.28
CA SER A 171 -3.83 -12.41 6.14
C SER A 171 -3.13 -13.44 5.25
N GLN A 172 -1.84 -13.21 4.96
CA GLN A 172 -0.96 -14.30 4.58
C GLN A 172 -0.91 -15.37 5.70
N ILE A 173 -0.73 -16.62 5.29
CA ILE A 173 -0.49 -17.74 6.19
C ILE A 173 0.95 -17.69 6.71
N TRP A 174 1.17 -18.10 7.94
CA TRP A 174 2.52 -18.42 8.41
C TRP A 174 2.57 -19.80 9.06
N GLN A 175 3.76 -20.35 9.22
CA GLN A 175 3.96 -21.68 9.79
C GLN A 175 4.80 -21.62 11.06
N LYS A 176 4.31 -22.23 12.13
CA LYS A 176 5.00 -22.40 13.41
C LYS A 176 4.77 -23.82 13.90
N ASP A 177 5.83 -24.51 14.32
CA ASP A 177 5.80 -25.88 14.92
C ASP A 177 5.05 -26.93 14.08
N GLY A 178 5.09 -26.75 12.75
CA GLY A 178 4.42 -27.67 11.81
C GLY A 178 2.97 -27.34 11.51
N ARG A 179 2.37 -26.39 12.22
CA ARG A 179 0.99 -25.91 12.03
C ARG A 179 0.96 -24.62 11.22
N TYR A 180 -0.17 -24.35 10.60
CA TYR A 180 -0.46 -23.16 9.83
C TYR A 180 -1.35 -22.21 10.61
N TYR A 181 -1.09 -20.93 10.52
CA TYR A 181 -1.81 -19.87 11.21
C TYR A 181 -2.29 -18.83 10.21
N LEU A 182 -3.44 -18.23 10.49
CA LEU A 182 -4.10 -17.25 9.63
C LEU A 182 -4.86 -16.24 10.49
N LEU A 183 -4.85 -14.98 10.10
CA LEU A 183 -5.72 -13.94 10.68
C LEU A 183 -6.90 -13.67 9.77
N THR A 184 -8.03 -13.27 10.35
CA THR A 184 -9.19 -12.78 9.60
C THR A 184 -9.60 -11.40 10.07
N GLY A 185 -9.98 -10.53 9.13
CA GLY A 185 -10.48 -9.18 9.39
C GLY A 185 -11.92 -9.14 9.89
N ASN A 186 -12.38 -7.97 10.29
CA ASN A 186 -13.70 -7.76 10.90
C ASN A 186 -14.57 -6.76 10.12
N LEU A 187 -15.13 -7.17 8.99
CA LEU A 187 -16.02 -6.35 8.16
C LEU A 187 -17.33 -5.95 8.86
N GLN A 188 -17.70 -6.60 9.95
CA GLN A 188 -18.94 -6.30 10.68
C GLN A 188 -19.05 -4.84 11.07
N VAL A 189 -17.93 -4.23 11.41
CA VAL A 189 -17.86 -2.81 11.74
C VAL A 189 -18.33 -1.94 10.58
N LEU A 190 -17.91 -2.26 9.36
CA LEU A 190 -18.33 -1.54 8.15
C LEU A 190 -19.84 -1.67 7.90
N ASN A 191 -20.41 -2.84 8.15
CA ASN A 191 -21.83 -3.12 7.98
C ASN A 191 -22.73 -2.48 9.06
N LYS A 192 -22.19 -1.63 9.92
CA LYS A 192 -22.86 -0.92 11.02
C LYS A 192 -23.37 -1.82 12.16
N MET A 193 -23.17 -3.12 12.11
CA MET A 193 -23.64 -4.03 13.14
C MET A 193 -22.76 -4.01 14.39
N GLY A 194 -21.43 -3.80 14.23
CA GLY A 194 -20.48 -3.71 15.33
C GLY A 194 -20.16 -2.28 15.79
N ARG A 195 -20.86 -1.27 15.27
CA ARG A 195 -20.59 0.16 15.58
C ARG A 195 -21.35 0.71 16.79
N GLY A 196 -22.36 -0.01 17.25
CA GLY A 196 -23.14 0.39 18.43
C GLY A 196 -22.40 0.09 19.73
N ASP A 197 -22.70 0.88 20.78
CA ASP A 197 -22.14 0.62 22.11
C ASP A 197 -22.67 -0.68 22.74
N ASP A 198 -23.78 -1.18 22.24
CA ASP A 198 -24.43 -2.41 22.62
C ASP A 198 -24.01 -3.63 21.81
N ALA A 199 -23.18 -3.45 20.78
CA ALA A 199 -22.64 -4.58 20.04
C ALA A 199 -21.73 -5.45 20.92
N PRO A 200 -21.80 -6.79 20.76
CA PRO A 200 -20.89 -7.68 21.46
C PRO A 200 -19.42 -7.30 21.21
N PRO A 201 -18.52 -7.47 22.18
CA PRO A 201 -17.10 -7.13 22.01
C PRO A 201 -16.48 -7.74 20.75
N GLU A 202 -16.88 -8.95 20.40
CA GLU A 202 -16.41 -9.72 19.24
C GLU A 202 -16.85 -9.13 17.91
N GLN A 203 -17.81 -8.22 17.91
CA GLN A 203 -18.33 -7.54 16.71
C GLN A 203 -17.95 -6.04 16.68
N GLN A 204 -17.17 -5.57 17.65
CA GLN A 204 -16.65 -4.20 17.66
C GLN A 204 -15.38 -4.10 16.83
N GLY A 205 -15.03 -2.88 16.40
CA GLY A 205 -13.85 -2.61 15.60
C GLY A 205 -12.52 -2.80 16.33
N ASP A 206 -11.46 -2.78 15.57
CA ASP A 206 -10.08 -3.00 15.96
C ASP A 206 -9.89 -4.39 16.59
N ARG A 207 -10.17 -5.44 15.79
CA ARG A 207 -10.02 -6.84 16.16
C ARG A 207 -9.66 -7.69 14.96
N LEU A 208 -8.68 -8.58 15.16
CA LEU A 208 -8.36 -9.69 14.27
C LEU A 208 -8.50 -11.01 15.03
N TYR A 209 -8.88 -12.04 14.32
CA TYR A 209 -9.12 -13.36 14.87
C TYR A 209 -8.11 -14.36 14.32
N LEU A 210 -7.54 -15.17 15.23
CA LEU A 210 -6.53 -16.16 14.90
C LEU A 210 -7.16 -17.53 14.69
N PHE A 211 -6.84 -18.11 13.56
CA PHE A 211 -7.17 -19.50 13.21
C PHE A 211 -5.90 -20.33 13.03
N VAL A 212 -6.02 -21.62 13.25
CA VAL A 212 -4.94 -22.58 13.13
C VAL A 212 -5.38 -23.83 12.39
N SER A 213 -4.47 -24.44 11.63
CA SER A 213 -4.70 -25.67 10.88
C SER A 213 -3.47 -26.58 10.91
N ASP A 214 -3.69 -27.90 10.90
CA ASP A 214 -2.62 -28.89 10.74
C ASP A 214 -2.43 -29.30 9.26
N ASP A 215 -3.44 -29.13 8.41
CA ASP A 215 -3.51 -29.71 7.06
C ASP A 215 -3.86 -28.71 5.92
N LEU A 216 -4.22 -27.46 6.25
CA LEU A 216 -4.77 -26.43 5.33
C LEU A 216 -6.20 -26.70 4.86
N GLU A 217 -6.84 -27.75 5.30
CA GLU A 217 -8.22 -28.12 4.91
C GLU A 217 -9.22 -27.77 6.02
N SER A 218 -8.81 -27.98 7.28
CA SER A 218 -9.63 -27.71 8.47
C SER A 218 -8.97 -26.67 9.35
N TRP A 219 -9.73 -25.68 9.77
CA TRP A 219 -9.23 -24.54 10.55
C TRP A 219 -10.04 -24.36 11.84
N ASP A 220 -9.35 -24.31 12.95
CA ASP A 220 -9.91 -24.07 14.27
C ASP A 220 -9.66 -22.62 14.71
N TYR A 221 -10.68 -21.96 15.23
CA TYR A 221 -10.54 -20.67 15.89
C TYR A 221 -9.79 -20.84 17.21
N LEU A 222 -8.82 -19.96 17.47
CA LEU A 222 -8.10 -19.93 18.74
C LEU A 222 -8.62 -18.84 19.67
N HIS A 223 -8.43 -17.59 19.30
CA HIS A 223 -8.79 -16.43 20.12
C HIS A 223 -8.63 -15.14 19.32
N PRO A 224 -9.05 -13.96 19.86
CA PRO A 224 -8.64 -12.67 19.32
C PRO A 224 -7.12 -12.54 19.35
N PHE A 225 -6.53 -12.09 18.23
CA PHE A 225 -5.07 -12.08 18.06
C PHE A 225 -4.37 -11.08 18.98
N TYR A 226 -5.04 -9.96 19.30
CA TYR A 226 -4.59 -8.93 20.23
C TYR A 226 -5.77 -8.25 20.91
N GLU A 227 -5.47 -7.44 21.95
CA GLU A 227 -6.46 -6.62 22.59
C GLU A 227 -6.43 -5.19 22.03
N SER A 228 -7.60 -4.69 21.63
CA SER A 228 -7.77 -3.35 21.06
C SER A 228 -7.35 -2.26 22.02
N ARG A 229 -6.61 -1.27 21.51
CA ARG A 229 -6.17 -0.09 22.25
C ARG A 229 -7.06 1.09 21.91
N ARG A 230 -8.08 1.34 22.74
CA ARG A 230 -9.07 2.40 22.51
C ARG A 230 -8.53 3.84 22.63
N ASP A 231 -7.32 4.00 23.07
CA ASP A 231 -6.55 5.24 23.00
C ASP A 231 -5.91 5.47 21.61
N TRP A 232 -5.85 4.45 20.75
CA TRP A 232 -5.32 4.53 19.39
C TRP A 232 -6.39 4.46 18.31
N THR A 233 -7.38 3.58 18.50
CA THR A 233 -8.42 3.27 17.54
C THR A 233 -9.79 3.33 18.18
N ASP A 234 -10.81 3.56 17.38
CA ASP A 234 -12.20 3.55 17.84
C ASP A 234 -12.99 2.33 17.34
N ARG A 235 -14.22 2.18 17.82
CA ARG A 235 -15.10 1.04 17.47
C ARG A 235 -15.57 1.04 16.02
N SER A 236 -15.36 2.11 15.29
CA SER A 236 -15.72 2.22 13.88
C SER A 236 -14.59 1.79 12.93
N GLU A 237 -13.43 1.45 13.47
CA GLU A 237 -12.25 1.04 12.70
C GLU A 237 -12.26 -0.46 12.54
N ASP A 238 -12.54 -0.94 11.34
CA ASP A 238 -12.39 -2.32 10.95
C ASP A 238 -10.93 -2.62 10.62
N ASP A 239 -10.54 -3.88 10.73
CA ASP A 239 -9.17 -4.34 10.46
C ASP A 239 -9.20 -5.29 9.28
N MET A 240 -9.21 -4.69 8.10
CA MET A 240 -9.26 -5.43 6.84
C MET A 240 -7.87 -5.49 6.19
N CYS A 241 -7.68 -6.43 5.28
CA CYS A 241 -6.42 -6.66 4.58
C CYS A 241 -5.22 -6.77 5.54
N PRO A 242 -5.28 -7.64 6.58
CA PRO A 242 -4.20 -7.74 7.55
C PRO A 242 -2.96 -8.37 6.93
N SER A 243 -1.78 -7.80 7.23
CA SER A 243 -0.49 -8.37 6.86
C SER A 243 0.41 -8.39 8.10
N PHE A 244 0.79 -9.58 8.56
CA PHE A 244 1.54 -9.78 9.80
C PHE A 244 2.86 -10.50 9.56
N LEU A 245 3.96 -9.76 9.73
CA LEU A 245 5.32 -10.26 9.46
C LEU A 245 6.33 -9.76 10.51
N PRO A 246 7.41 -10.50 10.75
CA PRO A 246 8.52 -10.01 11.55
C PRO A 246 9.15 -8.77 10.93
N LEU A 247 9.61 -7.83 11.77
CA LEU A 247 10.21 -6.59 11.37
C LEU A 247 11.75 -6.68 11.41
N PRO A 248 12.48 -6.48 10.29
CA PRO A 248 13.93 -6.48 10.32
C PRO A 248 14.48 -5.24 11.04
N SER A 249 15.72 -5.33 11.55
CA SER A 249 16.39 -4.19 12.22
C SER A 249 17.09 -3.23 11.26
N ARG A 250 16.98 -3.44 9.94
CA ARG A 250 17.70 -2.65 8.91
C ARG A 250 16.91 -2.57 7.62
N GLU A 251 17.01 -1.45 6.93
CA GLU A 251 16.49 -1.29 5.56
C GLU A 251 16.96 -2.39 4.60
N SER A 252 18.21 -2.83 4.74
CA SER A 252 18.80 -3.86 3.88
C SER A 252 18.35 -5.29 4.18
N GLY A 253 17.48 -5.47 5.17
CA GLY A 253 17.06 -6.78 5.66
C GLY A 253 18.05 -7.40 6.64
N GLY A 254 18.08 -8.73 6.70
CA GLY A 254 18.86 -9.51 7.64
C GLY A 254 17.96 -10.26 8.62
N PRO A 255 18.47 -10.68 9.79
CA PRO A 255 17.66 -11.33 10.81
C PRO A 255 16.53 -10.42 11.26
N ALA A 256 15.39 -11.03 11.58
CA ALA A 256 14.29 -10.34 12.22
C ALA A 256 14.73 -9.74 13.56
N SER A 257 14.14 -8.60 13.93
CA SER A 257 14.19 -8.08 15.31
C SER A 257 13.30 -8.93 16.22
N ASP A 258 13.16 -8.53 17.47
CA ASP A 258 12.19 -9.08 18.41
C ASP A 258 10.77 -8.54 18.18
N LYS A 259 10.59 -7.64 17.20
CA LYS A 259 9.31 -7.00 16.89
C LYS A 259 8.69 -7.53 15.61
N HIS A 260 7.37 -7.51 15.60
CA HIS A 260 6.53 -7.79 14.44
C HIS A 260 5.76 -6.53 14.04
N LEU A 261 5.44 -6.46 12.77
CA LEU A 261 4.58 -5.43 12.20
C LEU A 261 3.27 -6.07 11.77
N LEU A 262 2.17 -5.51 12.25
CA LEU A 262 0.84 -5.76 11.75
C LEU A 262 0.38 -4.54 10.95
N LEU A 263 0.20 -4.71 9.65
CA LEU A 263 -0.42 -3.75 8.75
C LEU A 263 -1.89 -4.09 8.59
N PHE A 264 -2.76 -3.09 8.50
CA PHE A 264 -4.19 -3.27 8.27
C PHE A 264 -4.82 -1.98 7.75
N ILE A 265 -6.07 -2.04 7.36
CA ILE A 265 -6.86 -0.85 7.05
C ILE A 265 -8.09 -0.73 7.94
N SER A 266 -8.51 0.52 8.10
CA SER A 266 -9.90 0.86 8.38
C SER A 266 -10.47 1.60 7.18
N HIS A 267 -11.65 1.20 6.70
CA HIS A 267 -12.24 1.78 5.49
C HIS A 267 -12.44 3.29 5.55
N ASN A 268 -12.63 3.83 6.74
CA ASN A 268 -12.79 5.26 6.97
C ASN A 268 -11.47 6.02 7.21
N LYS A 269 -10.35 5.32 7.43
CA LYS A 269 -9.06 5.94 7.83
C LYS A 269 -7.84 5.41 7.08
N GLY A 270 -8.02 4.46 6.15
CA GLY A 270 -6.94 3.91 5.32
C GLY A 270 -5.93 3.07 6.08
N CYS A 271 -4.71 2.99 5.54
CA CYS A 271 -3.64 2.13 6.03
C CYS A 271 -3.09 2.57 7.38
N GLN A 272 -2.98 1.60 8.28
CA GLN A 272 -2.48 1.73 9.64
C GLN A 272 -1.53 0.60 9.99
N TYR A 273 -0.85 0.72 11.12
CA TYR A 273 0.01 -0.34 11.60
C TYR A 273 0.13 -0.36 13.13
N TYR A 274 0.42 -1.56 13.64
CA TYR A 274 0.95 -1.79 14.97
C TYR A 274 2.35 -2.36 14.88
N VAL A 275 3.26 -1.86 15.73
CA VAL A 275 4.54 -2.52 16.03
C VAL A 275 4.43 -3.09 17.45
N GLY A 276 4.84 -4.32 17.63
CA GLY A 276 4.73 -4.99 18.93
C GLY A 276 5.48 -6.31 19.00
N THR A 277 5.31 -6.99 20.11
CA THR A 277 5.90 -8.30 20.36
C THR A 277 4.88 -9.41 20.05
N TYR A 278 5.30 -10.44 19.31
CA TYR A 278 4.52 -11.66 19.16
C TYR A 278 4.94 -12.65 20.25
N ASP A 279 4.03 -12.88 21.18
CA ASP A 279 4.17 -13.94 22.17
C ASP A 279 3.96 -15.28 21.49
N ILE A 280 5.05 -16.02 21.30
CA ILE A 280 5.05 -17.26 20.55
C ILE A 280 4.50 -18.45 21.35
N GLU A 281 4.42 -18.34 22.68
CA GLU A 281 3.89 -19.39 23.56
C GLU A 281 2.36 -19.33 23.58
N ASP A 282 1.79 -18.13 23.71
CA ASP A 282 0.35 -17.91 23.79
C ASP A 282 -0.30 -17.55 22.44
N ASP A 283 0.49 -17.46 21.37
CA ASP A 283 0.04 -17.03 20.03
C ASP A 283 -0.68 -15.68 20.02
N ARG A 284 -0.22 -14.74 20.86
CA ARG A 284 -0.79 -13.40 20.99
C ARG A 284 0.15 -12.31 20.50
N PHE A 285 -0.41 -11.33 19.83
CA PHE A 285 0.31 -10.11 19.51
C PHE A 285 0.07 -9.05 20.59
N LEU A 286 1.13 -8.42 21.04
CA LEU A 286 1.13 -7.37 22.07
C LEU A 286 1.51 -6.05 21.40
N PRO A 287 0.54 -5.25 20.93
CA PRO A 287 0.81 -3.96 20.30
C PRO A 287 1.45 -2.98 21.29
N GLU A 288 2.57 -2.38 20.90
CA GLU A 288 3.32 -1.40 21.71
C GLU A 288 3.27 0.00 21.11
N GLN A 289 3.13 0.09 19.78
CA GLN A 289 3.06 1.34 19.03
C GLN A 289 1.99 1.25 17.93
N HIS A 290 1.40 2.38 17.65
CA HIS A 290 0.44 2.57 16.57
C HIS A 290 0.86 3.73 15.68
N GLY A 291 0.65 3.61 14.39
CA GLY A 291 0.80 4.71 13.44
C GLY A 291 -0.11 4.54 12.23
N ARG A 292 -0.17 5.61 11.45
CA ARG A 292 -0.96 5.67 10.21
C ARG A 292 -0.05 5.97 9.03
N MET A 293 -0.41 5.48 7.86
CA MET A 293 0.29 5.79 6.61
C MET A 293 -0.51 6.76 5.72
N THR A 294 -1.72 7.11 6.16
CA THR A 294 -2.55 8.23 5.71
C THR A 294 -3.27 8.80 6.93
N TRP A 295 -3.39 10.12 7.02
CA TRP A 295 -3.71 10.80 8.27
C TRP A 295 -5.04 11.56 8.26
N CYS A 296 -5.46 12.10 7.13
CA CYS A 296 -6.68 12.92 7.06
C CYS A 296 -7.88 12.21 6.44
N ASP A 297 -7.66 11.15 5.72
CA ASP A 297 -8.68 10.36 5.02
C ASP A 297 -8.18 8.91 4.80
N ASN A 298 -8.66 8.24 3.76
CA ASN A 298 -8.31 6.87 3.40
C ASN A 298 -7.59 6.76 2.05
N ALA A 299 -6.84 7.78 1.62
CA ALA A 299 -6.26 7.82 0.27
C ALA A 299 -5.12 6.83 0.03
N TYR A 300 -4.48 6.33 1.09
CA TYR A 300 -3.47 5.27 1.04
C TYR A 300 -4.06 4.03 1.72
N PHE A 301 -4.33 2.96 0.97
CA PHE A 301 -5.30 1.94 1.34
C PHE A 301 -4.77 0.53 1.11
N ALA A 302 -5.33 -0.46 1.83
CA ALA A 302 -5.07 -1.89 1.68
C ALA A 302 -3.58 -2.23 1.54
N PRO A 303 -2.84 -2.31 2.66
CA PRO A 303 -1.45 -2.69 2.62
C PRO A 303 -1.30 -4.18 2.36
N GLU A 304 -0.36 -4.54 1.51
CA GLU A 304 0.12 -5.90 1.35
C GLU A 304 1.64 -5.91 1.47
N SER A 305 2.22 -6.94 2.09
CA SER A 305 3.66 -6.98 2.30
C SER A 305 4.26 -8.38 2.25
N LEU A 306 5.57 -8.44 2.03
CA LEU A 306 6.35 -9.68 2.00
C LEU A 306 7.72 -9.50 2.66
N LEU A 307 8.35 -10.62 3.01
CA LEU A 307 9.78 -10.71 3.27
C LEU A 307 10.49 -11.27 2.03
N ASP A 308 11.51 -10.56 1.54
CA ASP A 308 12.30 -11.04 0.42
C ASP A 308 13.41 -12.03 0.86
N GLY A 309 14.15 -12.58 -0.12
CA GLY A 309 15.23 -13.51 0.13
C GLY A 309 16.41 -12.95 0.95
N LYS A 310 16.41 -11.65 1.26
CA LYS A 310 17.38 -10.99 2.14
C LYS A 310 16.78 -10.63 3.50
N GLY A 311 15.51 -10.95 3.73
CA GLY A 311 14.78 -10.58 4.93
C GLY A 311 14.38 -9.11 4.96
N ARG A 312 14.31 -8.40 3.81
CA ARG A 312 13.72 -7.07 3.75
C ARG A 312 12.20 -7.19 3.81
N HIS A 313 11.57 -6.35 4.61
CA HIS A 313 10.13 -6.22 4.64
C HIS A 313 9.73 -5.17 3.59
N ILE A 314 9.05 -5.59 2.53
CA ILE A 314 8.61 -4.74 1.42
C ILE A 314 7.10 -4.68 1.43
N MET A 315 6.52 -3.46 1.34
CA MET A 315 5.08 -3.26 1.28
C MET A 315 4.65 -2.44 0.08
N TRP A 316 3.39 -2.62 -0.32
CA TRP A 316 2.62 -1.80 -1.24
C TRP A 316 1.30 -1.39 -0.60
N ALA A 317 0.71 -0.33 -1.11
CA ALA A 317 -0.68 0.05 -0.82
C ALA A 317 -1.31 0.72 -2.03
N TRP A 318 -2.62 0.64 -2.12
CA TRP A 318 -3.40 1.25 -3.18
C TRP A 318 -3.58 2.75 -2.94
N ILE A 319 -3.40 3.54 -4.00
CA ILE A 319 -3.74 4.96 -4.04
C ILE A 319 -4.92 5.13 -4.97
N PHE A 320 -6.02 5.65 -4.44
CA PHE A 320 -7.25 5.82 -5.20
C PHE A 320 -7.07 6.79 -6.36
N ASP A 321 -7.71 6.46 -7.48
CA ASP A 321 -7.89 7.40 -8.56
C ASP A 321 -9.10 8.29 -8.25
N ASP A 322 -8.85 9.56 -8.04
CA ASP A 322 -9.88 10.54 -7.69
C ASP A 322 -10.47 11.24 -8.94
N ARG A 323 -10.14 10.77 -10.14
CA ARG A 323 -10.75 11.28 -11.39
C ARG A 323 -12.17 10.76 -11.52
N PRO A 324 -13.09 11.54 -12.14
CA PRO A 324 -14.43 11.08 -12.49
C PRO A 324 -14.41 9.83 -13.38
N GLU A 325 -15.44 8.98 -13.25
CA GLU A 325 -15.51 7.69 -13.96
C GLU A 325 -15.38 7.85 -15.48
N GLU A 326 -16.02 8.86 -16.05
CA GLU A 326 -15.93 9.15 -17.49
C GLU A 326 -14.51 9.53 -17.94
N VAL A 327 -13.69 10.11 -17.05
CA VAL A 327 -12.31 10.50 -17.35
C VAL A 327 -11.41 9.28 -17.35
N TRP A 328 -11.41 8.46 -16.28
CA TRP A 328 -10.53 7.30 -16.22
C TRP A 328 -10.93 6.22 -17.25
N ARG A 329 -12.23 6.04 -17.54
CA ARG A 329 -12.67 5.15 -18.63
C ARG A 329 -12.16 5.62 -20.00
N ALA A 330 -12.19 6.93 -20.27
CA ALA A 330 -11.64 7.47 -21.50
C ALA A 330 -10.11 7.28 -21.59
N SER A 331 -9.42 7.31 -20.46
CA SER A 331 -7.96 7.12 -20.37
C SER A 331 -7.52 5.66 -20.52
N GLY A 332 -8.40 4.70 -20.20
CA GLY A 332 -8.11 3.26 -20.27
C GLY A 332 -7.24 2.73 -19.13
N TRP A 333 -7.19 3.44 -18.01
CA TRP A 333 -6.51 3.00 -16.79
C TRP A 333 -7.12 3.69 -15.57
N ASN A 334 -7.01 3.05 -14.41
CA ASN A 334 -7.56 3.53 -13.17
C ASN A 334 -6.75 2.99 -11.98
N GLY A 335 -6.45 3.84 -11.00
CA GLY A 335 -5.73 3.48 -9.79
C GLY A 335 -4.25 3.18 -9.99
N MET A 336 -3.51 3.23 -8.89
CA MET A 336 -2.08 3.00 -8.86
C MET A 336 -1.65 2.51 -7.48
N TYR A 337 -0.48 1.89 -7.41
CA TYR A 337 0.15 1.59 -6.13
C TYR A 337 1.21 2.64 -5.80
N GLY A 338 1.33 2.94 -4.51
CA GLY A 338 2.47 3.67 -3.99
C GLY A 338 3.78 2.96 -4.31
N LEU A 339 4.88 3.68 -4.24
CA LEU A 339 6.21 3.09 -4.39
C LEU A 339 6.38 1.94 -3.40
N PRO A 340 7.01 0.82 -3.81
CA PRO A 340 7.34 -0.22 -2.86
C PRO A 340 8.21 0.37 -1.74
N ARG A 341 7.79 0.17 -0.49
CA ARG A 341 8.47 0.68 0.71
C ARG A 341 9.21 -0.44 1.42
N SER A 342 10.48 -0.21 1.75
CA SER A 342 11.19 -0.99 2.75
C SER A 342 10.79 -0.53 4.13
N LEU A 343 10.49 -1.48 5.03
CA LEU A 343 10.07 -1.23 6.41
C LEU A 343 11.06 -1.91 7.37
N TRP A 344 11.45 -1.22 8.45
CA TRP A 344 12.35 -1.79 9.46
C TRP A 344 12.18 -1.12 10.81
N LEU A 345 12.65 -1.78 11.86
CA LEU A 345 12.74 -1.20 13.19
C LEU A 345 13.96 -0.28 13.26
N GLY A 346 13.74 1.01 13.50
CA GLY A 346 14.81 1.98 13.72
C GLY A 346 15.53 1.78 15.06
N GLU A 347 16.72 2.37 15.21
CA GLU A 347 17.46 2.36 16.49
C GLU A 347 16.71 3.11 17.60
N ASP A 348 15.80 4.00 17.23
CA ASP A 348 14.89 4.71 18.16
C ASP A 348 13.69 3.86 18.59
N GLY A 349 13.61 2.61 18.13
CA GLY A 349 12.54 1.67 18.44
C GLY A 349 11.23 1.94 17.70
N THR A 350 11.21 2.87 16.72
CA THR A 350 10.02 3.19 15.91
C THR A 350 10.06 2.51 14.55
N LEU A 351 8.92 2.45 13.87
CA LEU A 351 8.86 2.01 12.47
C LEU A 351 9.58 3.02 11.58
N HIS A 352 10.58 2.56 10.84
CA HIS A 352 11.22 3.31 9.78
C HIS A 352 10.76 2.81 8.42
N MET A 353 10.71 3.73 7.44
CA MET A 353 10.26 3.45 6.08
C MET A 353 11.00 4.28 5.04
N ALA A 354 11.36 3.64 3.94
CA ALA A 354 11.97 4.31 2.79
C ALA A 354 11.50 3.67 1.49
N PRO A 355 11.48 4.41 0.38
CA PRO A 355 11.26 3.79 -0.91
C PRO A 355 12.42 2.87 -1.24
N VAL A 356 12.14 1.72 -1.84
CA VAL A 356 13.16 0.70 -2.13
C VAL A 356 14.35 1.29 -2.90
N LYS A 357 15.55 0.82 -2.57
CA LYS A 357 16.80 1.34 -3.15
C LYS A 357 16.91 1.10 -4.66
N GLU A 358 16.18 0.15 -5.19
CA GLU A 358 16.12 -0.19 -6.61
C GLU A 358 15.69 1.00 -7.47
N LEU A 359 14.86 1.92 -6.94
CA LEU A 359 14.47 3.17 -7.63
C LEU A 359 15.67 4.01 -8.10
N LYS A 360 16.82 3.89 -7.44
CA LYS A 360 18.04 4.57 -7.88
C LYS A 360 18.51 4.16 -9.29
N GLN A 361 18.06 3.00 -9.79
CA GLN A 361 18.35 2.54 -11.15
C GLN A 361 17.63 3.38 -12.22
N LEU A 362 16.52 4.02 -11.87
CA LEU A 362 15.77 4.89 -12.76
C LEU A 362 16.38 6.31 -12.87
N ARG A 363 17.33 6.67 -12.01
CA ARG A 363 17.90 8.01 -11.92
C ARG A 363 18.74 8.39 -13.14
N GLN A 364 18.45 9.55 -13.72
CA GLN A 364 19.21 10.16 -14.81
C GLN A 364 19.45 11.64 -14.53
N ARG A 365 20.38 12.24 -15.28
CA ARG A 365 20.59 13.70 -15.39
C ARG A 365 20.60 14.41 -14.04
N ARG A 366 21.42 13.93 -13.10
CA ARG A 366 21.57 14.55 -11.78
C ARG A 366 21.87 16.03 -11.88
N ARG A 367 21.16 16.83 -11.07
CA ARG A 367 21.46 18.23 -10.77
C ARG A 367 21.68 18.37 -9.28
N THR A 368 22.59 19.24 -8.88
CA THR A 368 22.91 19.49 -7.48
C THR A 368 23.08 20.97 -7.22
N LYS A 369 22.51 21.47 -6.13
CA LYS A 369 22.87 22.75 -5.51
C LYS A 369 23.24 22.49 -4.05
N ARG A 370 24.17 23.29 -3.53
CA ARG A 370 24.68 23.16 -2.17
C ARG A 370 24.73 24.52 -1.49
N ASP A 371 24.80 24.51 -0.17
CA ASP A 371 25.09 25.67 0.67
C ASP A 371 24.17 26.86 0.33
N LEU A 372 22.84 26.58 0.22
CA LEU A 372 21.83 27.59 -0.03
C LEU A 372 21.26 28.10 1.28
N VAL A 373 20.83 29.37 1.27
CA VAL A 373 20.03 29.96 2.35
C VAL A 373 18.69 30.36 1.77
N VAL A 374 17.61 29.98 2.44
CA VAL A 374 16.27 30.49 2.17
C VAL A 374 15.96 31.48 3.29
N PRO A 375 15.88 32.78 2.99
CA PRO A 375 15.57 33.78 4.01
C PRO A 375 14.17 33.59 4.61
N ALA A 376 13.99 34.10 5.82
CA ALA A 376 12.71 34.07 6.51
C ALA A 376 11.59 34.68 5.64
N ASP A 377 10.47 33.98 5.55
CA ASP A 377 9.26 34.37 4.82
C ASP A 377 9.45 34.55 3.30
N GLU A 378 10.49 33.89 2.74
CA GLU A 378 10.78 33.91 1.33
C GLU A 378 10.71 32.50 0.67
N GLU A 379 10.67 32.52 -0.66
CA GLU A 379 10.78 31.33 -1.52
C GLU A 379 12.04 31.43 -2.40
N LEU A 380 12.72 30.30 -2.58
CA LEU A 380 13.88 30.16 -3.46
C LEU A 380 13.55 29.22 -4.63
N GLU A 381 13.45 29.75 -5.83
CA GLU A 381 13.22 28.95 -7.04
C GLU A 381 14.46 28.12 -7.41
N LEU A 382 14.26 26.82 -7.64
CA LEU A 382 15.28 25.90 -8.12
C LEU A 382 15.18 25.74 -9.64
N LYS A 383 15.63 26.73 -10.39
CA LYS A 383 15.53 26.75 -11.86
C LYS A 383 16.10 25.50 -12.52
N GLY A 384 15.26 24.85 -13.33
CA GLY A 384 15.59 23.65 -14.08
C GLY A 384 15.65 22.35 -13.29
N PHE A 385 15.23 22.34 -12.02
CA PHE A 385 15.12 21.11 -11.20
C PHE A 385 13.81 20.34 -11.47
N GLY A 386 12.76 21.03 -11.82
CA GLY A 386 11.44 20.40 -12.04
C GLY A 386 11.37 19.54 -13.29
N LYS A 387 10.70 18.39 -13.17
CA LYS A 387 10.44 17.38 -14.19
C LYS A 387 9.08 16.75 -13.97
N GLU A 388 8.55 16.06 -14.98
CA GLU A 388 7.32 15.24 -14.83
C GLU A 388 7.57 13.97 -14.01
N LEU A 389 8.75 13.38 -14.20
CA LEU A 389 9.22 12.19 -13.51
C LEU A 389 10.46 12.59 -12.72
N LEU A 390 10.30 12.82 -11.43
CA LEU A 390 11.29 13.52 -10.61
C LEU A 390 11.52 12.82 -9.28
N GLU A 391 12.78 12.72 -8.89
CA GLU A 391 13.18 12.52 -7.50
C GLU A 391 13.98 13.72 -7.02
N LEU A 392 13.60 14.24 -5.84
CA LEU A 392 14.37 15.23 -5.09
C LEU A 392 14.89 14.59 -3.79
N GLU A 393 16.11 14.91 -3.44
CA GLU A 393 16.68 14.67 -2.13
C GLU A 393 17.17 16.00 -1.56
N ILE A 394 16.66 16.37 -0.40
CA ILE A 394 16.88 17.68 0.21
C ILE A 394 17.32 17.47 1.64
N VAL A 395 18.45 18.04 2.02
CA VAL A 395 18.94 18.06 3.40
C VAL A 395 19.03 19.50 3.85
N MET A 396 18.32 19.84 4.92
CA MET A 396 18.28 21.21 5.44
C MET A 396 18.34 21.26 6.97
N ASP A 397 18.98 22.30 7.46
CA ASP A 397 18.92 22.71 8.84
C ASP A 397 17.76 23.72 8.98
N THR A 398 16.77 23.36 9.77
CA THR A 398 15.55 24.17 9.95
C THR A 398 15.79 25.45 10.75
N GLY A 399 16.93 25.54 11.48
CA GLY A 399 17.30 26.70 12.28
C GLY A 399 16.20 27.14 13.23
N SER A 400 15.80 28.41 13.12
CA SER A 400 14.69 28.99 13.89
C SER A 400 13.36 29.03 13.12
N ALA A 401 13.34 28.49 11.89
CA ALA A 401 12.14 28.49 11.07
C ALA A 401 11.01 27.68 11.74
N THR A 402 9.83 28.26 11.78
CA THR A 402 8.62 27.56 12.27
C THR A 402 8.04 26.64 11.22
N ARG A 403 8.26 26.94 9.93
CA ARG A 403 7.80 26.14 8.79
C ARG A 403 8.87 26.20 7.69
N CYS A 404 9.15 25.05 7.09
CA CYS A 404 10.05 24.98 5.94
C CYS A 404 9.74 23.74 5.08
N GLY A 405 10.20 23.77 3.84
CA GLY A 405 10.00 22.63 2.96
C GLY A 405 10.20 22.94 1.48
N VAL A 406 9.46 22.20 0.66
CA VAL A 406 9.56 22.28 -0.80
C VAL A 406 8.17 22.29 -1.44
N LYS A 407 8.03 23.10 -2.46
CA LYS A 407 6.89 23.13 -3.37
C LYS A 407 7.29 22.48 -4.69
N VAL A 408 6.41 21.63 -5.22
CA VAL A 408 6.59 20.97 -6.52
C VAL A 408 5.37 21.20 -7.40
N CYS A 409 5.47 20.86 -8.68
CA CYS A 409 4.42 21.08 -9.67
C CYS A 409 3.95 22.55 -9.72
N CYS A 410 4.83 23.49 -9.39
CA CYS A 410 4.47 24.89 -9.36
C CYS A 410 4.32 25.47 -10.77
N THR A 411 3.25 26.23 -10.98
CA THR A 411 3.14 27.16 -12.11
C THR A 411 3.90 28.46 -11.81
N ASP A 412 4.24 29.22 -12.84
CA ASP A 412 5.00 30.47 -12.68
C ASP A 412 4.21 31.51 -11.86
N ASP A 413 2.89 31.54 -12.03
CA ASP A 413 1.96 32.44 -11.35
C ASP A 413 1.47 31.90 -9.97
N GLY A 414 1.88 30.66 -9.59
CA GLY A 414 1.49 30.03 -8.35
C GLY A 414 0.03 29.59 -8.28
N SER A 415 -0.68 29.51 -9.42
CA SER A 415 -2.07 29.04 -9.47
C SER A 415 -2.21 27.55 -9.16
N GLU A 416 -1.21 26.72 -9.52
CA GLU A 416 -1.07 25.33 -9.09
C GLU A 416 0.26 25.12 -8.40
N GLU A 417 0.24 24.40 -7.28
CA GLU A 417 1.41 23.92 -6.55
C GLU A 417 1.01 22.79 -5.59
N THR A 418 1.93 21.88 -5.30
CA THR A 418 1.83 20.89 -4.20
C THR A 418 2.92 21.20 -3.19
N VAL A 419 2.56 21.29 -1.89
CA VAL A 419 3.49 21.75 -0.84
C VAL A 419 3.79 20.64 0.13
N PHE A 420 5.08 20.35 0.34
CA PHE A 420 5.57 19.54 1.45
C PHE A 420 6.24 20.44 2.48
N CYS A 421 5.70 20.42 3.69
CA CYS A 421 6.08 21.32 4.76
C CYS A 421 6.41 20.55 6.04
N TYR A 422 7.53 20.83 6.65
CA TYR A 422 7.76 20.52 8.05
C TYR A 422 7.30 21.70 8.90
N ASP A 423 6.36 21.46 9.81
CA ASP A 423 5.90 22.42 10.83
C ASP A 423 6.55 22.07 12.17
N ALA A 424 7.52 22.90 12.57
CA ALA A 424 8.30 22.67 13.79
C ALA A 424 7.47 22.87 15.08
N GLY A 425 6.48 23.76 15.02
CA GLY A 425 5.59 24.03 16.15
C GLY A 425 4.62 22.89 16.42
N LEU A 426 4.07 22.30 15.37
CA LEU A 426 3.16 21.17 15.42
C LEU A 426 3.90 19.82 15.41
N LYS A 427 5.19 19.80 15.09
CA LYS A 427 6.01 18.58 14.92
C LYS A 427 5.37 17.62 13.90
N GLN A 428 5.10 18.14 12.71
CA GLN A 428 4.39 17.42 11.66
C GLN A 428 5.05 17.60 10.30
N LEU A 429 5.05 16.52 9.51
CA LEU A 429 5.18 16.58 8.06
C LEU A 429 3.79 16.83 7.48
N GLN A 430 3.66 17.87 6.66
CA GLN A 430 2.41 18.25 6.00
C GLN A 430 2.55 18.10 4.49
N CYS A 431 1.49 17.60 3.84
CA CYS A 431 1.31 17.61 2.40
C CYS A 431 0.03 18.39 2.08
N ASP A 432 0.17 19.53 1.43
CA ASP A 432 -0.95 20.38 1.02
C ASP A 432 -1.22 20.21 -0.48
N THR A 433 -2.36 19.59 -0.81
CA THR A 433 -2.85 19.39 -2.17
C THR A 433 -3.98 20.35 -2.55
N THR A 434 -4.29 21.33 -1.69
CA THR A 434 -5.44 22.24 -1.91
C THR A 434 -5.33 23.05 -3.20
N ARG A 435 -4.12 23.26 -3.69
CA ARG A 435 -3.82 23.94 -4.97
C ARG A 435 -3.08 23.06 -5.98
N SER A 436 -3.08 21.75 -5.82
CA SER A 436 -2.37 20.84 -6.74
C SER A 436 -3.05 20.69 -8.10
N SER A 437 -4.31 21.11 -8.22
CA SER A 437 -5.10 21.00 -9.45
C SER A 437 -6.20 22.06 -9.47
N LEU A 438 -6.48 22.63 -10.62
CA LEU A 438 -7.67 23.46 -10.86
C LEU A 438 -8.93 22.59 -11.13
N GLY A 439 -8.73 21.32 -11.50
CA GLY A 439 -9.78 20.36 -11.82
C GLY A 439 -10.13 19.44 -10.64
N PHE A 440 -10.09 18.15 -10.89
CA PHE A 440 -10.42 17.08 -9.95
C PHE A 440 -9.23 16.73 -9.03
N GLY A 441 -9.45 15.79 -8.12
CA GLY A 441 -8.52 15.37 -7.08
C GLY A 441 -8.93 15.84 -5.69
N ARG A 442 -8.45 15.17 -4.67
CA ARG A 442 -8.71 15.54 -3.27
C ARG A 442 -7.88 16.75 -2.88
N LYS A 443 -8.56 17.83 -2.50
CA LYS A 443 -7.97 19.10 -2.07
C LYS A 443 -7.90 19.14 -0.54
N VAL A 444 -6.84 18.58 0.01
CA VAL A 444 -6.67 18.39 1.46
C VAL A 444 -5.29 18.85 1.91
N MET A 445 -5.18 19.14 3.21
CA MET A 445 -3.91 19.21 3.90
C MET A 445 -3.79 17.98 4.79
N GLU A 446 -2.90 17.07 4.44
CA GLU A 446 -2.56 15.91 5.24
C GLU A 446 -1.38 16.23 6.13
N ALA A 447 -1.43 15.79 7.41
CA ALA A 447 -0.37 16.02 8.38
C ALA A 447 -0.12 14.77 9.21
N GLY A 448 1.10 14.24 9.11
CA GLY A 448 1.57 13.11 9.92
C GLY A 448 2.63 13.56 10.95
N PRO A 449 2.72 12.92 12.13
CA PRO A 449 3.68 13.28 13.17
C PRO A 449 5.12 13.08 12.69
N LEU A 450 5.96 14.08 12.92
CA LEU A 450 7.40 14.03 12.70
C LEU A 450 8.09 14.94 13.71
N THR A 451 8.86 14.36 14.61
CA THR A 451 9.67 15.10 15.57
C THR A 451 11.14 15.03 15.18
N LEU A 452 11.78 16.15 14.97
CA LEU A 452 13.23 16.21 14.82
C LEU A 452 13.89 16.37 16.19
N ALA A 453 14.97 15.64 16.42
CA ALA A 453 15.80 15.83 17.60
C ALA A 453 16.59 17.14 17.53
N ASP A 454 17.12 17.60 18.66
CA ASP A 454 17.93 18.82 18.69
C ASP A 454 19.17 18.68 17.77
N GLY A 455 19.28 19.60 16.81
CA GLY A 455 20.34 19.59 15.80
C GLY A 455 20.17 18.55 14.69
N GLU A 456 19.08 17.78 14.70
CA GLU A 456 18.75 16.89 13.59
C GLU A 456 18.31 17.69 12.37
N ARG A 457 18.84 17.33 11.20
CA ARG A 457 18.46 17.93 9.95
C ARG A 457 17.19 17.31 9.38
N LEU A 458 16.39 18.11 8.72
CA LEU A 458 15.28 17.61 7.94
C LEU A 458 15.84 17.02 6.62
N HIS A 459 15.62 15.72 6.43
CA HIS A 459 15.95 15.00 5.20
C HIS A 459 14.67 14.61 4.47
N LEU A 460 14.43 15.23 3.33
CA LEU A 460 13.27 14.93 2.48
C LEU A 460 13.72 14.19 1.22
N ARG A 461 13.02 13.10 0.90
CA ARG A 461 13.01 12.50 -0.44
C ARG A 461 11.61 12.68 -1.02
N VAL A 462 11.51 13.37 -2.14
CA VAL A 462 10.25 13.68 -2.81
C VAL A 462 10.24 13.06 -4.19
N PHE A 463 9.16 12.38 -4.51
CA PHE A 463 8.90 11.79 -5.82
C PHE A 463 7.71 12.47 -6.45
N VAL A 464 7.85 12.83 -7.72
CA VAL A 464 6.75 13.33 -8.57
C VAL A 464 6.67 12.42 -9.78
N ASP A 465 5.50 11.90 -10.04
CA ASP A 465 5.22 11.04 -11.19
C ASP A 465 3.88 11.42 -11.82
N ARG A 466 3.87 12.56 -12.51
CA ARG A 466 2.71 13.14 -13.18
C ARG A 466 1.52 13.38 -12.24
N SER A 467 0.71 12.34 -12.00
CA SER A 467 -0.50 12.43 -11.18
C SER A 467 -0.32 11.94 -9.74
N ILE A 468 0.89 11.66 -9.32
CA ILE A 468 1.16 11.18 -7.97
C ILE A 468 2.39 11.86 -7.39
N VAL A 469 2.34 12.14 -6.11
CA VAL A 469 3.47 12.62 -5.32
C VAL A 469 3.65 11.77 -4.07
N GLU A 470 4.90 11.48 -3.74
CA GLU A 470 5.27 10.88 -2.46
C GLU A 470 6.40 11.67 -1.81
N VAL A 471 6.34 11.80 -0.49
CA VAL A 471 7.41 12.37 0.33
C VAL A 471 7.78 11.42 1.45
N TYR A 472 9.07 11.27 1.70
CA TYR A 472 9.64 10.56 2.84
C TYR A 472 10.49 11.54 3.62
N ALA A 473 10.25 11.64 4.93
CA ALA A 473 10.95 12.54 5.82
C ALA A 473 11.66 11.77 6.93
N ASN A 474 12.99 11.90 6.98
CA ASN A 474 13.87 11.29 7.97
C ASN A 474 13.63 9.77 8.15
N GLU A 475 13.16 9.08 7.11
CA GLU A 475 12.80 7.65 7.12
C GLU A 475 11.75 7.27 8.18
N ARG A 476 11.13 8.23 8.85
CA ARG A 476 10.15 8.03 9.92
C ARG A 476 8.72 8.37 9.54
N GLN A 477 8.54 9.22 8.54
CA GLN A 477 7.21 9.59 8.05
C GLN A 477 7.17 9.62 6.54
N ALA A 478 6.07 9.17 5.95
CA ALA A 478 5.81 9.27 4.53
C ALA A 478 4.36 9.67 4.26
N VAL A 479 4.16 10.40 3.17
CA VAL A 479 2.83 10.74 2.64
C VAL A 479 2.83 10.49 1.14
N ALA A 480 1.76 9.88 0.64
CA ALA A 480 1.53 9.62 -0.78
C ALA A 480 0.15 10.16 -1.17
N ARG A 481 0.08 10.91 -2.27
CA ARG A 481 -1.16 11.53 -2.74
C ARG A 481 -1.29 11.50 -4.25
N ALA A 482 -2.49 11.17 -4.73
CA ALA A 482 -2.87 11.48 -6.10
C ALA A 482 -3.09 12.98 -6.27
N ILE A 483 -2.52 13.53 -7.33
CA ILE A 483 -2.68 14.91 -7.77
C ILE A 483 -2.98 14.92 -9.26
N TYR A 484 -3.59 15.97 -9.76
CA TYR A 484 -3.90 16.05 -11.20
C TYR A 484 -3.64 17.46 -11.72
N PRO A 485 -2.34 17.88 -11.86
CA PRO A 485 -2.01 19.22 -12.34
C PRO A 485 -2.59 19.45 -13.72
N THR A 486 -3.35 20.53 -13.89
CA THR A 486 -4.03 20.86 -15.15
C THR A 486 -3.21 21.78 -16.03
N LEU A 487 -2.37 22.62 -15.44
CA LEU A 487 -1.56 23.62 -16.16
C LEU A 487 -0.15 23.12 -16.53
N GLY A 488 0.20 21.90 -16.12
CA GLY A 488 1.49 21.30 -16.43
C GLY A 488 2.69 22.03 -15.81
N GLY A 489 2.48 22.73 -14.69
CA GLY A 489 3.53 23.35 -13.90
C GLY A 489 4.57 22.33 -13.45
N ARG A 490 5.85 22.67 -13.57
CA ARG A 490 6.98 21.81 -13.16
C ARG A 490 7.95 22.55 -12.26
N GLY A 491 7.59 23.73 -11.76
CA GLY A 491 8.42 24.53 -10.88
C GLY A 491 8.74 23.79 -9.59
N VAL A 492 9.95 24.01 -9.05
CA VAL A 492 10.37 23.55 -7.73
C VAL A 492 10.85 24.77 -6.96
N ARG A 493 10.32 24.98 -5.75
CA ARG A 493 10.69 26.09 -4.87
C ARG A 493 10.92 25.56 -3.46
N LEU A 494 11.99 26.02 -2.83
CA LEU A 494 12.17 25.89 -1.38
C LEU A 494 11.51 27.09 -0.70
N PHE A 495 11.06 26.92 0.54
CA PHE A 495 10.49 28.02 1.33
C PHE A 495 10.87 27.92 2.80
N ALA A 496 10.86 29.05 3.46
CA ALA A 496 11.06 29.19 4.90
C ALA A 496 10.04 30.18 5.46
N GLY A 497 9.52 29.92 6.65
CA GLY A 497 8.59 30.79 7.36
C GLY A 497 9.03 31.00 8.82
N GLY A 498 9.04 32.23 9.30
CA GLY A 498 9.36 32.60 10.67
C GLY A 498 10.83 32.50 11.07
N GLY A 499 11.72 32.17 10.14
CA GLY A 499 13.18 32.10 10.34
C GLY A 499 13.89 31.62 9.10
N ASP A 500 15.20 31.86 9.01
CA ASP A 500 16.03 31.40 7.88
C ASP A 500 16.24 29.90 7.93
N VAL A 501 16.38 29.27 6.76
CA VAL A 501 16.70 27.86 6.59
C VAL A 501 18.01 27.71 5.84
N SER A 502 18.92 26.92 6.38
CA SER A 502 20.16 26.55 5.70
C SER A 502 20.00 25.21 4.99
N VAL A 503 20.21 25.19 3.68
CA VAL A 503 20.06 23.97 2.87
C VAL A 503 21.44 23.45 2.49
N GLU A 504 21.84 22.32 3.06
CA GLU A 504 23.14 21.71 2.78
C GLU A 504 23.23 21.23 1.34
N VAL A 505 22.21 20.54 0.87
CA VAL A 505 22.18 19.99 -0.47
C VAL A 505 20.76 19.80 -0.98
N VAL A 506 20.57 20.09 -2.27
CA VAL A 506 19.43 19.62 -3.06
C VAL A 506 19.99 18.85 -4.24
N ASN A 507 19.65 17.58 -4.32
CA ASN A 507 19.85 16.75 -5.49
C ASN A 507 18.52 16.55 -6.20
N ALA A 508 18.55 16.58 -7.53
CA ALA A 508 17.41 16.24 -8.37
C ALA A 508 17.84 15.23 -9.44
N TRP A 509 17.01 14.26 -9.69
CA TRP A 509 17.15 13.30 -10.79
C TRP A 509 15.87 13.27 -11.60
N GLU A 510 16.02 13.26 -12.91
CA GLU A 510 14.96 12.83 -13.80
C GLU A 510 14.89 11.30 -13.73
N LEU A 511 13.70 10.74 -13.53
CA LEU A 511 13.52 9.30 -13.48
C LEU A 511 13.10 8.75 -14.84
N MET A 512 13.57 7.54 -15.15
CA MET A 512 13.08 6.80 -16.31
C MET A 512 11.73 6.18 -16.00
N PRO A 513 10.80 6.12 -16.97
CA PRO A 513 9.61 5.32 -16.81
C PRO A 513 9.96 3.83 -16.74
N SER A 514 9.27 3.10 -15.87
CA SER A 514 9.32 1.64 -15.78
C SER A 514 8.03 0.96 -16.26
N ASN A 515 6.94 1.70 -16.38
CA ASN A 515 5.72 1.22 -17.01
C ASN A 515 5.93 1.06 -18.53
N PRO A 516 5.42 -0.04 -19.13
CA PRO A 516 5.67 -0.35 -20.55
C PRO A 516 4.93 0.57 -21.53
N TYR A 517 4.01 1.39 -21.05
CA TYR A 517 3.19 2.27 -21.91
C TYR A 517 3.19 3.71 -21.37
#